data_84b3c4a2ef6925f5849d33d31f0958de
#
_entry.id   84b3c4a2ef6925f5849d33d31f0958de
#
_cell.length_a   1.000
_cell.length_b   1.000
_cell.length_c   1.000
_cell.angle_alpha   90.00
_cell.angle_beta   90.00
_cell.angle_gamma   90.00
#
_symmetry.space_group_name_H-M   'P 1'
#
loop_
_entity.id
_entity.type
_entity.pdbx_description
1 polymer ?
#
loop_
_entity_poly.entity_id
_entity_poly.type
_entity_poly.pdbx_seq_one_letter_code
_entity_poly.pdbx_strand_id
1 'polypeptide(L)'
;MKFTKMHGCGNDYVYINCFEEKVANPEKLAQAMSDRHFGIGSDGIVLIMPSEVADCRMRMFNADGSEAEMCGNASRCVGKYVYDRGIVKKNPVRLETMCGIKVIEVHTDAEGKAETLTVDMGEPILAPKDIPVVADSEPVVDLTLSSCGKDFDFTCVSMGNPHAVTFIDTPVKEFEVEKYGPSLEVDSHFPRKANIEFVEIVDETHLRMRVWERGST
;
A
#
# COMPACT_ATOMS: atom_id res chain seq x y z
N MET A 1 -12.05 -19.12 -12.89
CA MET A 1 -11.28 -18.66 -11.72
C MET A 1 -12.21 -17.91 -10.78
N LYS A 2 -12.23 -18.30 -9.52
CA LYS A 2 -13.00 -17.61 -8.48
C LYS A 2 -12.18 -16.47 -7.90
N PHE A 3 -12.80 -15.36 -7.60
CA PHE A 3 -12.17 -14.20 -6.96
C PHE A 3 -13.13 -13.51 -6.01
N THR A 4 -12.59 -12.63 -5.18
CA THR A 4 -13.37 -11.73 -4.31
C THR A 4 -12.84 -10.32 -4.51
N LYS A 5 -13.70 -9.34 -4.73
CA LYS A 5 -13.31 -7.93 -4.76
C LYS A 5 -13.49 -7.33 -3.37
N MET A 6 -12.43 -6.70 -2.85
CA MET A 6 -12.44 -6.06 -1.53
C MET A 6 -11.66 -4.75 -1.60
N HIS A 7 -11.87 -3.87 -0.64
CA HIS A 7 -11.08 -2.65 -0.49
C HIS A 7 -10.71 -2.38 0.97
N GLY A 8 -9.57 -1.74 1.18
CA GLY A 8 -9.18 -1.12 2.43
C GLY A 8 -9.02 0.38 2.23
N CYS A 9 -9.85 1.20 2.87
CA CYS A 9 -9.82 2.66 2.74
C CYS A 9 -9.94 3.17 1.28
N GLY A 10 -10.73 2.49 0.44
CA GLY A 10 -10.91 2.86 -0.97
C GLY A 10 -9.94 2.21 -1.94
N ASN A 11 -8.77 1.78 -1.49
CA ASN A 11 -7.79 1.06 -2.30
C ASN A 11 -8.28 -0.37 -2.58
N ASP A 12 -8.75 -0.62 -3.81
CA ASP A 12 -9.52 -1.80 -4.19
C ASP A 12 -8.70 -2.81 -5.00
N TYR A 13 -8.75 -4.08 -4.58
CA TYR A 13 -8.06 -5.17 -5.25
C TYR A 13 -8.98 -6.35 -5.55
N VAL A 14 -8.57 -7.16 -6.52
CA VAL A 14 -9.16 -8.48 -6.79
C VAL A 14 -8.34 -9.54 -6.07
N TYR A 15 -8.94 -10.22 -5.11
CA TYR A 15 -8.30 -11.25 -4.27
C TYR A 15 -8.56 -12.65 -4.83
N ILE A 16 -7.50 -13.44 -5.03
CA ILE A 16 -7.56 -14.80 -5.56
C ILE A 16 -7.02 -15.76 -4.49
N ASN A 17 -7.85 -16.72 -4.11
CA ASN A 17 -7.49 -17.76 -3.14
C ASN A 17 -6.65 -18.85 -3.82
N CYS A 18 -5.34 -18.77 -3.70
CA CYS A 18 -4.40 -19.72 -4.28
C CYS A 18 -4.22 -21.01 -3.44
N PHE A 19 -4.99 -21.19 -2.37
CA PHE A 19 -5.20 -22.52 -1.78
C PHE A 19 -6.08 -23.41 -2.68
N GLU A 20 -6.91 -22.79 -3.53
CA GLU A 20 -7.85 -23.47 -4.44
C GLU A 20 -7.55 -23.21 -5.92
N GLU A 21 -7.01 -22.04 -6.26
CA GLU A 21 -6.80 -21.58 -7.62
C GLU A 21 -5.29 -21.54 -7.97
N LYS A 22 -4.96 -21.73 -9.25
CA LYS A 22 -3.58 -21.59 -9.76
C LYS A 22 -3.51 -20.40 -10.71
N VAL A 23 -2.56 -19.54 -10.47
CA VAL A 23 -2.26 -18.34 -11.30
C VAL A 23 -0.88 -18.51 -11.93
N ALA A 24 -0.84 -18.68 -13.25
CA ALA A 24 0.42 -18.93 -13.97
C ALA A 24 1.21 -17.65 -14.30
N ASN A 25 0.52 -16.57 -14.68
CA ASN A 25 1.11 -15.28 -15.08
C ASN A 25 0.38 -14.15 -14.34
N PRO A 26 0.74 -13.87 -13.07
CA PRO A 26 0.04 -12.90 -12.27
C PRO A 26 0.17 -11.47 -12.83
N GLU A 27 1.30 -11.10 -13.42
CA GLU A 27 1.54 -9.76 -14.00
C GLU A 27 0.53 -9.44 -15.12
N LYS A 28 0.38 -10.36 -16.07
CA LYS A 28 -0.58 -10.22 -17.17
C LYS A 28 -2.02 -10.30 -16.69
N LEU A 29 -2.27 -11.14 -15.68
CA LEU A 29 -3.59 -11.26 -15.08
C LEU A 29 -3.98 -9.97 -14.37
N ALA A 30 -3.05 -9.33 -13.67
CA ALA A 30 -3.25 -8.04 -13.02
C ALA A 30 -3.67 -6.97 -14.03
N GLN A 31 -2.92 -6.84 -15.14
CA GLN A 31 -3.24 -5.89 -16.19
C GLN A 31 -4.65 -6.11 -16.78
N ALA A 32 -5.00 -7.37 -17.04
CA ALA A 32 -6.31 -7.69 -17.63
C ALA A 32 -7.47 -7.51 -16.66
N MET A 33 -7.31 -7.93 -15.41
CA MET A 33 -8.39 -7.85 -14.41
C MET A 33 -8.58 -6.44 -13.85
N SER A 34 -7.53 -5.65 -13.80
CA SER A 34 -7.57 -4.30 -13.22
C SER A 34 -8.17 -3.26 -14.16
N ASP A 35 -8.23 -3.53 -15.46
CA ASP A 35 -8.89 -2.63 -16.40
C ASP A 35 -10.33 -2.34 -15.97
N ARG A 36 -10.63 -1.04 -15.74
CA ARG A 36 -11.94 -0.61 -15.20
C ARG A 36 -13.06 -0.60 -16.23
N HIS A 37 -12.73 -0.77 -17.52
CA HIS A 37 -13.70 -0.79 -18.63
C HIS A 37 -13.89 -2.19 -19.20
N PHE A 38 -12.83 -2.96 -19.35
CA PHE A 38 -12.86 -4.26 -20.02
C PHE A 38 -12.54 -5.44 -19.08
N GLY A 39 -12.06 -5.15 -17.86
CA GLY A 39 -11.80 -6.12 -16.81
C GLY A 39 -12.83 -6.07 -15.68
N ILE A 40 -12.38 -6.43 -14.48
CA ILE A 40 -13.17 -6.30 -13.24
C ILE A 40 -13.07 -4.87 -12.70
N GLY A 41 -11.95 -4.20 -12.98
CA GLY A 41 -11.61 -2.88 -12.49
C GLY A 41 -11.11 -2.91 -11.05
N SER A 42 -9.85 -2.54 -10.84
CA SER A 42 -9.22 -2.48 -9.51
C SER A 42 -7.86 -1.80 -9.59
N ASP A 43 -7.25 -1.51 -8.44
CA ASP A 43 -5.87 -1.03 -8.36
C ASP A 43 -4.85 -2.15 -8.61
N GLY A 44 -5.31 -3.41 -8.65
CA GLY A 44 -4.46 -4.58 -8.89
C GLY A 44 -5.11 -5.89 -8.44
N ILE A 45 -4.28 -6.93 -8.34
CA ILE A 45 -4.68 -8.24 -7.81
C ILE A 45 -3.84 -8.62 -6.60
N VAL A 46 -4.44 -9.39 -5.70
CA VAL A 46 -3.77 -9.97 -4.52
C VAL A 46 -3.94 -11.49 -4.55
N LEU A 47 -2.83 -12.20 -4.51
CA LEU A 47 -2.79 -13.65 -4.40
C LEU A 47 -2.65 -14.04 -2.92
N ILE A 48 -3.63 -14.79 -2.40
CA ILE A 48 -3.59 -15.35 -1.04
C ILE A 48 -3.11 -16.78 -1.16
N MET A 49 -1.90 -17.06 -0.67
CA MET A 49 -1.16 -18.29 -0.93
C MET A 49 -0.84 -19.04 0.37
N PRO A 50 -0.58 -20.36 0.31
CA PRO A 50 0.07 -21.07 1.39
C PRO A 50 1.46 -20.47 1.69
N SER A 51 1.90 -20.58 2.96
CA SER A 51 3.23 -20.20 3.41
C SER A 51 3.87 -21.35 4.19
N GLU A 52 5.19 -21.48 4.12
CA GLU A 52 5.97 -22.42 4.91
C GLU A 52 6.45 -21.81 6.24
N VAL A 53 6.40 -20.47 6.35
CA VAL A 53 6.97 -19.72 7.49
C VAL A 53 5.93 -18.91 8.27
N ALA A 54 4.70 -18.78 7.73
CA ALA A 54 3.59 -18.03 8.31
C ALA A 54 2.27 -18.78 8.12
N ASP A 55 1.14 -18.18 8.53
CA ASP A 55 -0.17 -18.82 8.38
C ASP A 55 -0.68 -18.73 6.92
N CYS A 56 -0.30 -17.69 6.20
CA CYS A 56 -0.51 -17.50 4.77
C CYS A 56 0.51 -16.53 4.19
N ARG A 57 0.54 -16.42 2.86
CA ARG A 57 1.40 -15.49 2.13
C ARG A 57 0.57 -14.60 1.21
N MET A 58 0.96 -13.35 1.11
CA MET A 58 0.44 -12.40 0.15
C MET A 58 1.48 -12.08 -0.93
N ARG A 59 1.06 -12.15 -2.19
CA ARG A 59 1.71 -11.48 -3.31
C ARG A 59 0.72 -10.52 -3.94
N MET A 60 1.17 -9.36 -4.31
CA MET A 60 0.29 -8.36 -4.91
C MET A 60 0.90 -7.75 -6.16
N PHE A 61 0.06 -7.46 -7.12
CA PHE A 61 0.44 -6.92 -8.41
C PHE A 61 -0.45 -5.72 -8.72
N ASN A 62 0.18 -4.59 -9.03
CA ASN A 62 -0.50 -3.37 -9.42
C ASN A 62 -1.20 -3.52 -10.78
N ALA A 63 -2.03 -2.55 -11.14
CA ALA A 63 -2.75 -2.55 -12.42
C ALA A 63 -1.81 -2.55 -13.64
N ASP A 64 -0.58 -2.05 -13.52
CA ASP A 64 0.44 -2.09 -14.56
C ASP A 64 1.16 -3.45 -14.68
N GLY A 65 0.89 -4.38 -13.74
CA GLY A 65 1.51 -5.70 -13.66
C GLY A 65 2.77 -5.76 -12.80
N SER A 66 3.25 -4.64 -12.27
CA SER A 66 4.39 -4.63 -11.34
C SER A 66 4.03 -5.31 -10.01
N GLU A 67 4.96 -6.10 -9.46
CA GLU A 67 4.79 -6.69 -8.13
C GLU A 67 5.16 -5.66 -7.06
N ALA A 68 4.28 -5.46 -6.09
CA ALA A 68 4.50 -4.55 -4.97
C ALA A 68 4.92 -5.31 -3.70
N GLU A 69 5.80 -4.70 -2.92
CA GLU A 69 6.42 -5.33 -1.76
C GLU A 69 5.47 -5.47 -0.58
N MET A 70 4.64 -4.46 -0.35
CA MET A 70 3.74 -4.36 0.79
C MET A 70 2.60 -3.37 0.54
N CYS A 71 1.42 -3.67 1.09
CA CYS A 71 0.29 -2.76 1.19
C CYS A 71 -0.50 -3.07 2.48
N GLY A 72 -0.53 -2.13 3.41
CA GLY A 72 -1.26 -2.26 4.67
C GLY A 72 -2.77 -2.45 4.47
N ASN A 73 -3.35 -1.78 3.46
CA ASN A 73 -4.76 -1.94 3.09
C ASN A 73 -5.06 -3.36 2.64
N ALA A 74 -4.24 -3.90 1.73
CA ALA A 74 -4.39 -5.27 1.24
C ALA A 74 -4.17 -6.30 2.35
N SER A 75 -3.21 -6.08 3.25
CA SER A 75 -2.95 -6.98 4.38
C SER A 75 -4.16 -7.13 5.30
N ARG A 76 -4.88 -6.04 5.60
CA ARG A 76 -6.13 -6.11 6.37
C ARG A 76 -7.20 -6.93 5.64
N CYS A 77 -7.35 -6.71 4.34
CA CYS A 77 -8.27 -7.50 3.52
C CYS A 77 -7.92 -8.98 3.51
N VAL A 78 -6.63 -9.34 3.39
CA VAL A 78 -6.16 -10.74 3.47
C VAL A 78 -6.47 -11.33 4.85
N GLY A 79 -6.15 -10.61 5.93
CA GLY A 79 -6.46 -11.03 7.30
C GLY A 79 -7.93 -11.35 7.49
N LYS A 80 -8.81 -10.44 7.08
CA LYS A 80 -10.28 -10.66 7.09
C LYS A 80 -10.67 -11.87 6.24
N TYR A 81 -10.14 -11.97 5.03
CA TYR A 81 -10.48 -13.04 4.10
C TYR A 81 -10.17 -14.43 4.68
N VAL A 82 -8.94 -14.62 5.17
CA VAL A 82 -8.50 -15.94 5.67
C VAL A 82 -9.18 -16.31 6.98
N TYR A 83 -9.46 -15.30 7.84
CA TYR A 83 -10.16 -15.52 9.10
C TYR A 83 -11.63 -15.87 8.89
N ASP A 84 -12.39 -15.04 8.18
CA ASP A 84 -13.83 -15.23 7.96
C ASP A 84 -14.16 -16.52 7.19
N ARG A 85 -13.23 -16.99 6.35
CA ARG A 85 -13.40 -18.25 5.59
C ARG A 85 -12.82 -19.47 6.31
N GLY A 86 -12.26 -19.29 7.50
CA GLY A 86 -11.70 -20.38 8.32
C GLY A 86 -10.48 -21.05 7.70
N ILE A 87 -9.79 -20.36 6.76
CA ILE A 87 -8.51 -20.81 6.20
C ILE A 87 -7.44 -20.74 7.29
N VAL A 88 -7.42 -19.63 8.05
CA VAL A 88 -6.61 -19.45 9.25
C VAL A 88 -7.54 -19.35 10.45
N LYS A 89 -7.36 -20.24 11.45
CA LYS A 89 -8.19 -20.28 12.67
C LYS A 89 -7.50 -19.67 13.89
N LYS A 90 -6.41 -18.96 13.66
CA LYS A 90 -5.62 -18.31 14.70
C LYS A 90 -5.88 -16.80 14.71
N ASN A 91 -5.74 -16.20 15.87
CA ASN A 91 -5.65 -14.77 16.08
C ASN A 91 -4.54 -14.52 17.09
N PRO A 92 -3.50 -13.73 16.76
CA PRO A 92 -3.31 -13.03 15.49
C PRO A 92 -2.97 -13.93 14.30
N VAL A 93 -3.25 -13.45 13.09
CA VAL A 93 -2.84 -14.05 11.82
C VAL A 93 -1.43 -13.58 11.46
N ARG A 94 -0.55 -14.50 11.10
CA ARG A 94 0.79 -14.19 10.59
C ARG A 94 0.78 -14.23 9.06
N LEU A 95 1.08 -13.11 8.44
CA LEU A 95 1.06 -12.92 6.99
C LEU A 95 2.48 -12.76 6.45
N GLU A 96 2.94 -13.66 5.60
CA GLU A 96 4.19 -13.52 4.86
C GLU A 96 4.02 -12.50 3.72
N THR A 97 4.90 -11.51 3.67
CA THR A 97 5.01 -10.51 2.59
C THR A 97 6.45 -10.42 2.12
N MET A 98 6.73 -9.69 1.04
CA MET A 98 8.10 -9.42 0.60
C MET A 98 8.90 -8.58 1.61
N CYS A 99 8.20 -7.84 2.50
CA CYS A 99 8.79 -7.06 3.59
C CYS A 99 8.75 -7.80 4.94
N GLY A 100 8.82 -9.14 4.90
CA GLY A 100 8.81 -9.98 6.11
C GLY A 100 7.40 -10.35 6.56
N ILE A 101 7.35 -10.96 7.75
CA ILE A 101 6.08 -11.42 8.35
C ILE A 101 5.41 -10.26 9.06
N LYS A 102 4.14 -10.00 8.71
CA LYS A 102 3.28 -9.04 9.40
C LYS A 102 2.32 -9.78 10.31
N VAL A 103 2.09 -9.20 11.48
CA VAL A 103 1.16 -9.73 12.48
C VAL A 103 -0.14 -8.93 12.38
N ILE A 104 -1.25 -9.65 12.20
CA ILE A 104 -2.58 -9.05 12.01
C ILE A 104 -3.48 -9.51 13.13
N GLU A 105 -3.84 -8.61 14.03
CA GLU A 105 -4.84 -8.85 15.06
C GLU A 105 -6.23 -8.60 14.49
N VAL A 106 -7.11 -9.58 14.65
CA VAL A 106 -8.48 -9.56 14.14
C VAL A 106 -9.43 -9.25 15.29
N HIS A 107 -10.18 -8.17 15.15
CA HIS A 107 -11.27 -7.80 16.07
C HIS A 107 -12.60 -8.20 15.42
N THR A 108 -13.39 -9.00 16.13
CA THR A 108 -14.62 -9.59 15.58
C THR A 108 -15.86 -8.87 16.06
N ASP A 109 -16.90 -8.89 15.24
CA ASP A 109 -18.26 -8.54 15.63
C ASP A 109 -18.91 -9.63 16.51
N ALA A 110 -20.19 -9.43 16.87
CA ALA A 110 -20.98 -10.35 17.69
C ALA A 110 -21.21 -11.72 17.03
N GLU A 111 -21.14 -11.79 15.70
CA GLU A 111 -21.27 -13.01 14.90
C GLU A 111 -19.94 -13.74 14.71
N GLY A 112 -18.84 -13.22 15.26
CA GLY A 112 -17.49 -13.78 15.16
C GLY A 112 -16.83 -13.54 13.80
N LYS A 113 -17.30 -12.56 13.02
CA LYS A 113 -16.69 -12.11 11.77
C LYS A 113 -15.72 -10.96 12.01
N ALA A 114 -14.67 -10.90 11.22
CA ALA A 114 -13.71 -9.81 11.30
C ALA A 114 -14.39 -8.47 10.96
N GLU A 115 -14.43 -7.55 11.92
CA GLU A 115 -14.97 -6.21 11.78
C GLU A 115 -13.86 -5.21 11.49
N THR A 116 -12.84 -5.16 12.37
CA THR A 116 -11.64 -4.34 12.21
C THR A 116 -10.39 -5.18 12.38
N LEU A 117 -9.26 -4.69 11.83
CA LEU A 117 -7.98 -5.39 11.91
C LEU A 117 -6.87 -4.40 12.23
N THR A 118 -6.02 -4.78 13.18
CA THR A 118 -4.78 -4.08 13.49
C THR A 118 -3.61 -4.80 12.84
N VAL A 119 -2.83 -4.11 12.02
CA VAL A 119 -1.63 -4.66 11.38
C VAL A 119 -0.40 -4.04 12.03
N ASP A 120 0.49 -4.87 12.56
CA ASP A 120 1.81 -4.43 12.97
C ASP A 120 2.67 -4.20 11.71
N MET A 121 2.89 -2.94 11.38
CA MET A 121 3.69 -2.53 10.22
C MET A 121 5.19 -2.58 10.51
N GLY A 122 5.59 -2.73 11.77
CA GLY A 122 6.98 -2.62 12.23
C GLY A 122 7.43 -1.17 12.41
N GLU A 123 8.72 -0.99 12.61
CA GLU A 123 9.32 0.33 12.77
C GLU A 123 9.52 1.03 11.42
N PRO A 124 9.40 2.38 11.38
CA PRO A 124 9.69 3.13 10.18
C PRO A 124 11.19 3.05 9.84
N ILE A 125 11.48 2.88 8.56
CA ILE A 125 12.85 2.89 8.04
C ILE A 125 13.19 4.31 7.61
N LEU A 126 14.26 4.88 8.20
CA LEU A 126 14.68 6.27 7.98
C LEU A 126 16.01 6.38 7.22
N ALA A 127 16.73 5.27 7.06
CA ALA A 127 17.98 5.25 6.32
C ALA A 127 17.72 5.41 4.81
N PRO A 128 18.31 6.42 4.13
CA PRO A 128 18.04 6.75 2.74
C PRO A 128 18.15 5.56 1.78
N LYS A 129 19.20 4.75 1.92
CA LYS A 129 19.45 3.55 1.08
C LYS A 129 18.35 2.49 1.17
N ASP A 130 17.65 2.43 2.31
CA ASP A 130 16.66 1.41 2.62
C ASP A 130 15.22 1.91 2.36
N ILE A 131 15.04 3.26 2.20
CA ILE A 131 13.73 3.85 1.80
C ILE A 131 13.34 3.47 0.36
N PRO A 132 14.07 3.38 -0.75
CA PRO A 132 15.32 3.99 -1.25
C PRO A 132 15.14 5.43 -1.73
N VAL A 133 15.96 6.32 -1.24
CA VAL A 133 16.01 7.71 -1.68
C VAL A 133 17.48 8.15 -1.83
N VAL A 134 17.76 8.97 -2.84
CA VAL A 134 19.09 9.55 -3.06
C VAL A 134 19.17 10.85 -2.26
N ALA A 135 19.81 10.81 -1.10
CA ALA A 135 20.01 11.95 -0.22
C ALA A 135 21.28 11.76 0.62
N ASP A 136 21.91 12.88 1.00
CA ASP A 136 23.15 12.90 1.79
C ASP A 136 22.90 12.91 3.31
N SER A 137 21.67 13.19 3.74
CA SER A 137 21.29 13.26 5.16
C SER A 137 20.59 11.99 5.64
N GLU A 138 20.76 11.62 6.90
CA GLU A 138 20.05 10.56 7.59
C GLU A 138 19.62 11.06 8.99
N PRO A 139 18.32 11.12 9.29
CA PRO A 139 17.17 10.88 8.41
C PRO A 139 17.07 11.91 7.28
N VAL A 140 16.30 11.57 6.23
CA VAL A 140 16.02 12.50 5.13
C VAL A 140 14.87 13.40 5.54
N VAL A 141 15.23 14.62 5.96
CA VAL A 141 14.30 15.67 6.37
C VAL A 141 14.63 16.91 5.56
N ASP A 142 13.61 17.69 5.19
CA ASP A 142 13.74 18.93 4.40
C ASP A 142 14.42 18.73 3.03
N LEU A 143 14.15 17.59 2.37
CA LEU A 143 14.54 17.38 0.98
C LEU A 143 13.68 18.24 0.07
N THR A 144 14.24 19.36 -0.43
CA THR A 144 13.51 20.28 -1.31
C THR A 144 13.44 19.73 -2.74
N LEU A 145 12.24 19.53 -3.26
CA LEU A 145 11.97 19.13 -4.65
C LEU A 145 11.01 20.12 -5.30
N SER A 146 11.21 20.39 -6.59
CA SER A 146 10.39 21.32 -7.36
C SER A 146 9.43 20.61 -8.30
N SER A 147 8.18 21.04 -8.32
CA SER A 147 7.17 20.58 -9.27
C SER A 147 6.31 21.76 -9.75
N CYS A 148 6.15 21.88 -11.07
CA CYS A 148 5.33 22.92 -11.70
C CYS A 148 5.62 24.35 -11.17
N GLY A 149 6.90 24.64 -10.89
CA GLY A 149 7.35 25.96 -10.41
C GLY A 149 7.06 26.25 -8.95
N LYS A 150 6.74 25.24 -8.15
CA LYS A 150 6.58 25.29 -6.70
C LYS A 150 7.56 24.32 -6.03
N ASP A 151 8.18 24.77 -4.95
CA ASP A 151 9.08 23.97 -4.12
C ASP A 151 8.30 23.34 -2.97
N PHE A 152 8.70 22.12 -2.61
CA PHE A 152 8.15 21.34 -1.51
C PHE A 152 9.30 20.73 -0.72
N ASP A 153 9.23 20.80 0.61
CA ASP A 153 10.18 20.17 1.51
C ASP A 153 9.61 18.82 1.99
N PHE A 154 10.35 17.76 1.75
CA PHE A 154 9.92 16.39 2.04
C PHE A 154 10.70 15.78 3.18
N THR A 155 9.98 15.04 4.04
CA THR A 155 10.53 14.02 4.91
C THR A 155 10.28 12.67 4.28
N CYS A 156 11.33 11.85 4.12
CA CYS A 156 11.25 10.55 3.48
C CYS A 156 11.30 9.42 4.52
N VAL A 157 10.43 8.43 4.34
CA VAL A 157 10.30 7.26 5.22
C VAL A 157 9.85 6.04 4.44
N SER A 158 10.20 4.84 4.92
CA SER A 158 9.61 3.60 4.39
C SER A 158 8.91 2.82 5.48
N MET A 159 7.69 2.35 5.17
CA MET A 159 6.94 1.36 5.95
C MET A 159 6.85 0.01 5.20
N GLY A 160 7.85 -0.25 4.34
CA GLY A 160 7.90 -1.36 3.39
C GLY A 160 7.73 -0.92 1.94
N ASN A 161 7.35 0.33 1.72
CA ASN A 161 7.33 1.05 0.46
C ASN A 161 7.77 2.51 0.71
N PRO A 162 8.36 3.21 -0.28
CA PRO A 162 8.87 4.57 -0.11
C PRO A 162 7.74 5.59 -0.04
N HIS A 163 7.85 6.49 0.94
CA HIS A 163 6.97 7.62 1.16
C HIS A 163 7.78 8.91 1.23
N ALA A 164 7.30 9.97 0.58
CA ALA A 164 7.80 11.33 0.68
C ALA A 164 6.64 12.23 1.14
N VAL A 165 6.75 12.76 2.35
CA VAL A 165 5.70 13.50 3.05
C VAL A 165 6.04 14.97 3.08
N THR A 166 5.15 15.84 2.60
CA THR A 166 5.27 17.30 2.69
C THR A 166 4.06 17.90 3.37
N PHE A 167 4.31 18.91 4.21
CA PHE A 167 3.24 19.70 4.82
C PHE A 167 2.90 20.90 3.94
N ILE A 168 1.60 21.16 3.80
CA ILE A 168 1.07 22.24 2.94
C ILE A 168 0.17 23.19 3.74
N ASP A 169 0.23 24.48 3.43
CA ASP A 169 -0.61 25.52 4.07
C ASP A 169 -2.01 25.64 3.45
N THR A 170 -2.18 25.08 2.24
CA THR A 170 -3.47 25.08 1.54
C THR A 170 -4.32 23.93 2.05
N PRO A 171 -5.64 24.12 2.28
CA PRO A 171 -6.52 23.01 2.61
C PRO A 171 -6.39 21.87 1.61
N VAL A 172 -6.12 20.67 2.10
CA VAL A 172 -5.78 19.52 1.23
C VAL A 172 -6.89 19.15 0.23
N LYS A 173 -8.14 19.51 0.52
CA LYS A 173 -9.28 19.33 -0.38
C LYS A 173 -9.22 20.21 -1.63
N GLU A 174 -8.55 21.36 -1.53
CA GLU A 174 -8.39 22.33 -2.60
C GLU A 174 -7.04 22.19 -3.32
N PHE A 175 -6.15 21.32 -2.80
CA PHE A 175 -4.82 21.13 -3.32
C PHE A 175 -4.84 20.25 -4.59
N GLU A 176 -4.14 20.72 -5.64
CA GLU A 176 -4.08 20.06 -6.96
C GLU A 176 -3.05 18.91 -6.96
N VAL A 177 -3.35 17.79 -6.28
CA VAL A 177 -2.44 16.63 -6.17
C VAL A 177 -2.05 16.11 -7.54
N GLU A 178 -3.01 16.06 -8.47
CA GLU A 178 -2.84 15.58 -9.85
C GLU A 178 -1.92 16.45 -10.70
N LYS A 179 -1.66 17.68 -10.28
CA LYS A 179 -0.75 18.62 -10.93
C LYS A 179 0.70 18.39 -10.51
N TYR A 180 0.92 18.17 -9.23
CA TYR A 180 2.26 18.11 -8.64
C TYR A 180 2.78 16.66 -8.49
N GLY A 181 1.90 15.74 -8.13
CA GLY A 181 2.23 14.35 -7.83
C GLY A 181 2.98 13.60 -8.93
N PRO A 182 2.56 13.67 -10.21
CA PRO A 182 3.18 12.90 -11.29
C PRO A 182 4.67 13.14 -11.47
N SER A 183 5.13 14.40 -11.40
CA SER A 183 6.55 14.73 -11.56
C SER A 183 7.37 14.41 -10.31
N LEU A 184 6.77 14.54 -9.12
CA LEU A 184 7.42 14.22 -7.86
C LEU A 184 7.60 12.71 -7.67
N GLU A 185 6.59 11.88 -8.04
CA GLU A 185 6.67 10.42 -7.98
C GLU A 185 7.91 9.86 -8.66
N VAL A 186 8.28 10.44 -9.82
CA VAL A 186 9.37 9.97 -10.69
C VAL A 186 10.62 10.83 -10.59
N ASP A 187 10.71 11.71 -9.60
CA ASP A 187 11.89 12.53 -9.40
C ASP A 187 13.15 11.67 -9.25
N SER A 188 14.30 12.20 -9.70
CA SER A 188 15.57 11.47 -9.71
C SER A 188 16.05 11.05 -8.32
N HIS A 189 15.58 11.69 -7.25
CA HIS A 189 15.84 11.29 -5.88
C HIS A 189 15.11 9.98 -5.49
N PHE A 190 14.11 9.55 -6.26
CA PHE A 190 13.34 8.32 -6.02
C PHE A 190 13.56 7.27 -7.12
N PRO A 191 14.68 6.54 -7.11
CA PRO A 191 15.05 5.60 -8.19
C PRO A 191 14.03 4.44 -8.36
N ARG A 192 13.19 4.19 -7.35
CA ARG A 192 12.11 3.21 -7.37
C ARG A 192 10.74 3.86 -7.26
N LYS A 193 10.65 5.16 -7.61
CA LYS A 193 9.47 6.01 -7.39
C LYS A 193 9.08 6.10 -5.90
N ALA A 194 8.20 7.01 -5.53
CA ALA A 194 7.70 7.16 -4.16
C ALA A 194 6.21 7.48 -4.16
N ASN A 195 5.53 7.14 -3.06
CA ASN A 195 4.25 7.74 -2.73
C ASN A 195 4.51 9.18 -2.28
N ILE A 196 3.73 10.12 -2.77
CA ILE A 196 3.85 11.55 -2.45
C ILE A 196 2.65 11.97 -1.62
N GLU A 197 2.87 12.28 -0.35
CA GLU A 197 1.84 12.67 0.59
C GLU A 197 1.84 14.18 0.80
N PHE A 198 0.69 14.80 0.57
CA PHE A 198 0.42 16.19 0.88
C PHE A 198 -0.44 16.27 2.15
N VAL A 199 0.09 16.87 3.21
CA VAL A 199 -0.48 16.85 4.55
C VAL A 199 -0.85 18.26 5.01
N GLU A 200 -2.11 18.45 5.41
CA GLU A 200 -2.63 19.61 6.09
C GLU A 200 -2.64 19.37 7.60
N ILE A 201 -2.05 20.25 8.38
CA ILE A 201 -2.18 20.28 9.83
C ILE A 201 -3.49 21.00 10.17
N VAL A 202 -4.50 20.26 10.65
CA VAL A 202 -5.78 20.84 11.03
C VAL A 202 -5.71 21.44 12.43
N ASP A 203 -5.15 20.68 13.38
CA ASP A 203 -4.89 21.06 14.77
C ASP A 203 -3.81 20.17 15.38
N GLU A 204 -3.56 20.29 16.68
CA GLU A 204 -2.52 19.53 17.41
C GLU A 204 -2.72 18.00 17.37
N THR A 205 -3.91 17.53 17.05
CA THR A 205 -4.26 16.09 17.07
C THR A 205 -4.82 15.57 15.75
N HIS A 206 -5.05 16.45 14.78
CA HIS A 206 -5.67 16.09 13.51
C HIS A 206 -4.86 16.54 12.31
N LEU A 207 -4.59 15.58 11.43
CA LEU A 207 -4.02 15.81 10.10
C LEU A 207 -5.05 15.42 9.02
N ARG A 208 -4.99 16.09 7.89
CA ARG A 208 -5.66 15.64 6.65
C ARG A 208 -4.62 15.40 5.59
N MET A 209 -4.79 14.35 4.81
CA MET A 209 -3.82 13.95 3.81
C MET A 209 -4.51 13.55 2.52
N ARG A 210 -3.86 13.87 1.40
CA ARG A 210 -4.07 13.23 0.10
C ARG A 210 -2.74 12.70 -0.41
N VAL A 211 -2.79 11.60 -1.12
CA VAL A 211 -1.61 10.92 -1.66
C VAL A 211 -1.72 10.81 -3.18
N TRP A 212 -0.59 11.00 -3.83
CA TRP A 212 -0.34 10.52 -5.19
C TRP A 212 0.38 9.18 -5.05
N GLU A 213 -0.33 8.08 -5.26
CA GLU A 213 0.18 6.74 -5.00
C GLU A 213 1.08 6.23 -6.12
N ARG A 214 2.20 5.63 -5.74
CA ARG A 214 3.16 5.01 -6.63
C ARG A 214 2.52 3.89 -7.47
N GLY A 215 2.46 4.10 -8.79
CA GLY A 215 2.04 3.09 -9.76
C GLY A 215 0.54 2.81 -9.85
N SER A 216 -0.31 3.57 -9.14
CA SER A 216 -1.76 3.35 -9.13
C SER A 216 -2.61 4.57 -9.44
N THR A 217 -2.03 5.74 -9.60
CA THR A 217 -2.71 7.00 -9.99
C THR A 217 -2.27 7.48 -11.34
#